data_14cb78eaf5a75bc9e41128d3ea3ddf47
#
_entry.id   14cb78eaf5a75bc9e41128d3ea3ddf47
#
_cell.length_a   1.000
_cell.length_b   1.000
_cell.length_c   1.000
_cell.angle_alpha   90.00
_cell.angle_beta   90.00
_cell.angle_gamma   90.00
#
_symmetry.space_group_name_H-M   'P 1'
#
loop_
_entity.id
_entity.type
_entity.pdbx_description
1 polymer ?
#
loop_
_entity_poly.entity_id
_entity_poly.type
_entity_poly.pdbx_seq_one_letter_code
_entity_poly.pdbx_strand_id
1 'polypeptide(L)'
;MNKEDGIFLNIEIDKYADGLLLEMKKKYPNASIKKKIIGEIIGFHRVNDSKACEFVSSITGDNSREVVSFGTEAGLFQEIGISTVVCGPGSIEQAHKIDEFIELSEIKKCLAFLEGVKEKSVIN
;
A
#
# COMPACT_ATOMS: atom_id res chain seq x y z
N MET A 1 4.85 -2.45 6.25
CA MET A 1 6.29 -2.81 6.40
C MET A 1 7.07 -1.55 6.05
N ASN A 2 7.92 -1.06 6.94
CA ASN A 2 8.78 0.07 6.66
C ASN A 2 10.00 -0.35 5.82
N LYS A 3 10.81 0.64 5.35
CA LYS A 3 11.98 0.37 4.52
C LYS A 3 13.05 -0.46 5.24
N GLU A 4 13.22 -0.23 6.54
CA GLU A 4 14.18 -0.96 7.38
C GLU A 4 13.78 -2.43 7.54
N ASP A 5 12.49 -2.71 7.75
CA ASP A 5 11.97 -4.09 7.82
C ASP A 5 12.21 -4.84 6.51
N GLY A 6 12.04 -4.17 5.36
CA GLY A 6 12.29 -4.74 4.05
C GLY A 6 13.76 -5.11 3.85
N ILE A 7 14.68 -4.24 4.24
CA ILE A 7 16.13 -4.49 4.19
C ILE A 7 16.47 -5.67 5.12
N PHE A 8 15.97 -5.66 6.35
CA PHE A 8 16.20 -6.74 7.30
C PHE A 8 15.74 -8.09 6.77
N LEU A 9 14.52 -8.17 6.25
CA LEU A 9 13.98 -9.40 5.66
C LEU A 9 14.81 -9.90 4.47
N ASN A 10 15.26 -9.00 3.62
CA ASN A 10 16.12 -9.37 2.49
C ASN A 10 17.45 -9.99 2.97
N ILE A 11 18.07 -9.43 4.00
CA ILE A 11 19.29 -9.97 4.60
C ILE A 11 19.05 -11.36 5.21
N GLU A 12 17.94 -11.55 5.93
CA GLU A 12 17.62 -12.85 6.53
C GLU A 12 17.31 -13.92 5.48
N ILE A 13 16.63 -13.55 4.38
CA ILE A 13 16.39 -14.45 3.25
C ILE A 13 17.73 -14.86 2.61
N ASP A 14 18.68 -13.93 2.41
CA ASP A 14 19.98 -14.24 1.83
C ASP A 14 20.78 -15.17 2.73
N LYS A 15 20.86 -14.91 4.04
CA LYS A 15 21.51 -15.79 5.02
C LYS A 15 20.92 -17.21 4.99
N TYR A 16 19.59 -17.30 4.95
CA TYR A 16 18.91 -18.61 4.90
C TYR A 16 19.24 -19.36 3.60
N ALA A 17 19.20 -18.66 2.47
CA ALA A 17 19.53 -19.25 1.17
C ALA A 17 20.98 -19.71 1.10
N ASP A 18 21.93 -18.95 1.65
CA ASP A 18 23.35 -19.32 1.71
C ASP A 18 23.56 -20.57 2.58
N GLY A 19 22.91 -20.63 3.76
CA GLY A 19 22.96 -21.81 4.63
C GLY A 19 22.41 -23.05 3.92
N LEU A 20 21.26 -22.92 3.26
CA LEU A 20 20.67 -24.02 2.49
C LEU A 20 21.57 -24.46 1.34
N LEU A 21 22.18 -23.51 0.62
CA LEU A 21 23.09 -23.79 -0.47
C LEU A 21 24.33 -24.57 -0.01
N LEU A 22 24.88 -24.24 1.18
CA LEU A 22 26.00 -24.98 1.75
C LEU A 22 25.64 -26.46 1.99
N GLU A 23 24.46 -26.72 2.54
CA GLU A 23 23.98 -28.09 2.75
C GLU A 23 23.75 -28.84 1.43
N MET A 24 23.14 -28.16 0.45
CA MET A 24 22.91 -28.73 -0.89
C MET A 24 24.20 -29.12 -1.58
N LYS A 25 25.24 -28.29 -1.49
CA LYS A 25 26.54 -28.53 -2.13
C LYS A 25 27.30 -29.71 -1.57
N LYS A 26 27.02 -30.12 -0.33
CA LYS A 26 27.59 -31.37 0.22
C LYS A 26 27.20 -32.60 -0.61
N LYS A 27 25.99 -32.60 -1.15
CA LYS A 27 25.46 -33.72 -1.95
C LYS A 27 25.53 -33.46 -3.45
N TYR A 28 25.37 -32.19 -3.85
CA TYR A 28 25.32 -31.73 -5.23
C TYR A 28 26.27 -30.55 -5.43
N PRO A 29 27.56 -30.79 -5.77
CA PRO A 29 28.56 -29.73 -5.83
C PRO A 29 28.22 -28.55 -6.75
N ASN A 30 27.44 -28.79 -7.81
CA ASN A 30 27.01 -27.78 -8.77
C ASN A 30 25.67 -27.11 -8.41
N ALA A 31 25.13 -27.34 -7.20
CA ALA A 31 23.91 -26.69 -6.77
C ALA A 31 24.07 -25.17 -6.72
N SER A 32 23.04 -24.45 -7.10
CA SER A 32 22.98 -22.99 -6.99
C SER A 32 21.58 -22.54 -6.57
N ILE A 33 21.53 -21.46 -5.79
CA ILE A 33 20.30 -20.71 -5.50
C ILE A 33 20.49 -19.32 -6.05
N LYS A 34 19.50 -18.83 -6.80
CA LYS A 34 19.51 -17.47 -7.35
C LYS A 34 18.29 -16.73 -6.85
N LYS A 35 18.50 -15.60 -6.17
CA LYS A 35 17.43 -14.66 -5.80
C LYS A 35 17.36 -13.58 -6.88
N LYS A 36 16.16 -13.24 -7.32
CA LYS A 36 15.88 -12.11 -8.20
C LYS A 36 14.80 -11.26 -7.56
N ILE A 37 15.09 -10.01 -7.29
CA ILE A 37 14.08 -9.03 -6.91
C ILE A 37 13.31 -8.67 -8.19
N ILE A 38 12.01 -8.93 -8.20
CA ILE A 38 11.12 -8.64 -9.32
C ILE A 38 10.51 -7.24 -9.16
N GLY A 39 10.32 -6.80 -7.93
CA GLY A 39 9.79 -5.49 -7.59
C GLY A 39 9.85 -5.24 -6.10
N GLU A 40 9.89 -3.98 -5.74
CA GLU A 40 9.78 -3.51 -4.35
C GLU A 40 8.68 -2.46 -4.30
N ILE A 41 7.80 -2.59 -3.32
CA ILE A 41 6.73 -1.63 -3.06
C ILE A 41 6.96 -1.04 -1.68
N ILE A 42 7.12 0.26 -1.64
CA ILE A 42 7.30 1.01 -0.40
C ILE A 42 5.97 1.04 0.34
N GLY A 43 6.01 0.65 1.63
CA GLY A 43 4.83 0.68 2.48
C GLY A 43 4.33 2.10 2.69
N PHE A 44 3.02 2.27 2.66
CA PHE A 44 2.34 3.50 3.02
C PHE A 44 2.16 3.56 4.54
N HIS A 45 2.68 4.61 5.17
CA HIS A 45 2.67 4.76 6.62
C HIS A 45 1.60 5.74 7.08
N ARG A 46 0.99 5.41 8.22
CA ARG A 46 0.10 6.36 8.89
C ARG A 46 0.88 7.59 9.34
N VAL A 47 0.44 8.76 8.90
CA VAL A 47 0.94 10.06 9.37
C VAL A 47 -0.15 10.69 10.24
N ASN A 48 0.23 11.07 11.46
CA ASN A 48 -0.74 11.63 12.43
C ASN A 48 -1.29 13.00 12.00
N ASP A 49 -0.48 13.79 11.30
CA ASP A 49 -0.83 15.14 10.84
C ASP A 49 -0.80 15.16 9.30
N SER A 50 -1.88 14.69 8.70
CA SER A 50 -2.00 14.57 7.24
C SER A 50 -3.04 15.55 6.69
N LYS A 51 -2.57 16.58 5.99
CA LYS A 51 -3.42 17.54 5.28
C LYS A 51 -4.38 16.86 4.29
N ALA A 52 -3.95 15.78 3.65
CA ALA A 52 -4.81 15.01 2.77
C ALA A 52 -5.96 14.34 3.54
N CYS A 53 -5.68 13.76 4.71
CA CYS A 53 -6.72 13.18 5.55
C CYS A 53 -7.72 14.24 6.02
N GLU A 54 -7.24 15.40 6.48
CA GLU A 54 -8.09 16.53 6.91
C GLU A 54 -8.97 17.03 5.76
N PHE A 55 -8.39 17.17 4.58
CA PHE A 55 -9.12 17.59 3.38
C PHE A 55 -10.24 16.59 3.05
N VAL A 56 -9.94 15.30 2.99
CA VAL A 56 -10.94 14.25 2.72
C VAL A 56 -12.01 14.22 3.80
N SER A 57 -11.63 14.23 5.08
CA SER A 57 -12.58 14.27 6.20
C SER A 57 -13.51 15.50 6.16
N SER A 58 -13.00 16.62 5.68
CA SER A 58 -13.81 17.86 5.55
C SER A 58 -14.90 17.76 4.47
N ILE A 59 -14.79 16.82 3.55
CA ILE A 59 -15.77 16.57 2.47
C ILE A 59 -16.69 15.42 2.84
N THR A 60 -16.14 14.32 3.37
CA THR A 60 -16.89 13.10 3.69
C THR A 60 -17.63 13.19 5.03
N GLY A 61 -17.14 14.01 5.94
CA GLY A 61 -17.58 14.01 7.35
C GLY A 61 -17.04 12.83 8.15
N ASP A 62 -16.28 11.92 7.53
CA ASP A 62 -15.70 10.75 8.16
C ASP A 62 -14.29 11.05 8.66
N ASN A 63 -14.05 10.83 9.94
CA ASN A 63 -12.76 10.99 10.61
C ASN A 63 -12.11 9.63 10.92
N SER A 64 -12.69 8.51 10.48
CA SER A 64 -12.07 7.20 10.64
C SER A 64 -10.77 7.13 9.84
N ARG A 65 -9.79 6.44 10.39
CA ARG A 65 -8.49 6.23 9.76
C ARG A 65 -8.10 4.79 9.98
N GLU A 66 -8.15 4.02 8.92
CA GLU A 66 -7.82 2.61 8.94
C GLU A 66 -6.48 2.35 8.27
N VAL A 67 -5.81 1.30 8.70
CA VAL A 67 -4.62 0.77 8.06
C VAL A 67 -5.02 -0.55 7.40
N VAL A 68 -4.73 -0.66 6.14
CA VAL A 68 -5.07 -1.82 5.33
C VAL A 68 -3.81 -2.51 4.82
N SER A 69 -3.87 -3.83 4.63
CA SER A 69 -2.74 -4.67 4.24
C SER A 69 -2.71 -4.96 2.73
N PHE A 70 -2.92 -3.94 1.91
CA PHE A 70 -2.77 -4.07 0.47
C PHE A 70 -1.70 -3.13 -0.10
N GLY A 71 -1.17 -3.45 -1.29
CA GLY A 71 -0.21 -2.61 -1.98
C GLY A 71 -0.88 -1.41 -2.65
N THR A 72 -0.22 -0.24 -2.56
CA THR A 72 -0.67 1.00 -3.19
C THR A 72 0.54 1.86 -3.54
N GLU A 73 0.43 2.68 -4.59
CA GLU A 73 1.43 3.68 -4.94
C GLU A 73 1.47 4.87 -3.97
N ALA A 74 0.53 4.97 -3.03
CA ALA A 74 0.47 6.05 -2.05
C ALA A 74 1.78 6.21 -1.26
N GLY A 75 2.50 5.12 -0.99
CA GLY A 75 3.80 5.15 -0.34
C GLY A 75 4.86 5.91 -1.13
N LEU A 76 4.82 5.88 -2.46
CA LEU A 76 5.75 6.61 -3.33
C LEU A 76 5.53 8.12 -3.24
N PHE A 77 4.28 8.57 -3.22
CA PHE A 77 3.96 9.99 -3.03
C PHE A 77 4.36 10.46 -1.64
N GLN A 78 4.16 9.63 -0.62
CA GLN A 78 4.57 9.95 0.74
C GLN A 78 6.10 10.08 0.85
N GLU A 79 6.88 9.23 0.18
CA GLU A 79 8.35 9.25 0.22
C GLU A 79 8.92 10.58 -0.33
N ILE A 80 8.26 11.19 -1.31
CA ILE A 80 8.65 12.50 -1.86
C ILE A 80 8.00 13.68 -1.11
N GLY A 81 7.40 13.43 0.07
CA GLY A 81 6.86 14.45 0.95
C GLY A 81 5.45 14.96 0.58
N ILE A 82 4.74 14.28 -0.32
CA ILE A 82 3.37 14.63 -0.65
C ILE A 82 2.43 14.04 0.41
N SER A 83 1.61 14.89 1.02
CA SER A 83 0.54 14.44 1.93
C SER A 83 -0.47 13.61 1.14
N THR A 84 -0.62 12.35 1.53
CA THR A 84 -1.37 11.37 0.74
C THR A 84 -2.34 10.60 1.64
N VAL A 85 -3.49 10.27 1.07
CA VAL A 85 -4.49 9.37 1.65
C VAL A 85 -5.11 8.53 0.55
N VAL A 86 -5.44 7.28 0.86
CA VAL A 86 -6.21 6.40 -0.02
C VAL A 86 -7.67 6.53 0.37
N CYS A 87 -8.50 6.91 -0.57
CA CYS A 87 -9.94 7.02 -0.40
C CYS A 87 -10.64 6.62 -1.68
N GLY A 88 -11.64 5.79 -1.57
CA GLY A 88 -12.41 5.30 -2.72
C GLY A 88 -13.75 4.71 -2.29
N PRO A 89 -14.65 4.45 -3.26
CA PRO A 89 -15.95 3.85 -2.98
C PRO A 89 -15.84 2.35 -2.72
N GLY A 90 -16.84 1.80 -2.03
CA GLY A 90 -16.98 0.37 -1.77
C GLY A 90 -16.28 -0.10 -0.49
N SER A 91 -16.20 -1.42 -0.34
CA SER A 91 -15.55 -2.06 0.80
C SER A 91 -14.34 -2.86 0.35
N ILE A 92 -13.22 -2.67 1.06
CA ILE A 92 -12.00 -3.48 0.83
C ILE A 92 -12.25 -4.99 1.01
N GLU A 93 -13.28 -5.35 1.75
CA GLU A 93 -13.66 -6.76 1.93
C GLU A 93 -14.14 -7.42 0.63
N GLN A 94 -14.51 -6.64 -0.39
CA GLN A 94 -14.90 -7.17 -1.69
C GLN A 94 -13.70 -7.35 -2.63
N ALA A 95 -12.59 -6.69 -2.36
CA ALA A 95 -11.42 -6.74 -3.22
C ALA A 95 -10.89 -8.17 -3.41
N HIS A 96 -10.59 -8.53 -4.66
CA HIS A 96 -10.05 -9.83 -5.06
C HIS A 96 -10.95 -11.04 -4.76
N LYS A 97 -12.25 -10.83 -4.55
CA LYS A 97 -13.23 -11.92 -4.42
C LYS A 97 -13.76 -12.32 -5.79
N ILE A 98 -14.24 -13.58 -5.87
CA ILE A 98 -15.06 -14.04 -7.00
C ILE A 98 -16.34 -13.20 -6.98
N ASP A 99 -16.76 -12.70 -8.14
CA ASP A 99 -17.92 -11.82 -8.30
C ASP A 99 -17.84 -10.53 -7.48
N GLU A 100 -16.63 -9.93 -7.41
CA GLU A 100 -16.40 -8.61 -6.81
C GLU A 100 -17.44 -7.60 -7.32
N PHE A 101 -18.06 -6.89 -6.40
CA PHE A 101 -19.11 -5.92 -6.73
C PHE A 101 -18.93 -4.61 -5.95
N ILE A 102 -19.59 -3.59 -6.43
CA ILE A 102 -19.76 -2.32 -5.73
C ILE A 102 -21.24 -1.95 -5.71
N GLU A 103 -21.71 -1.47 -4.58
CA GLU A 103 -23.06 -0.95 -4.45
C GLU A 103 -23.23 0.38 -5.22
N LEU A 104 -24.35 0.53 -5.91
CA LEU A 104 -24.66 1.79 -6.63
C LEU A 104 -24.72 3.00 -5.70
N SER A 105 -25.06 2.81 -4.43
CA SER A 105 -25.01 3.85 -3.40
C SER A 105 -23.58 4.36 -3.17
N GLU A 106 -22.59 3.47 -3.21
CA GLU A 106 -21.17 3.85 -3.05
C GLU A 106 -20.66 4.65 -4.25
N ILE A 107 -21.08 4.28 -5.46
CA ILE A 107 -20.78 5.08 -6.66
C ILE A 107 -21.36 6.49 -6.54
N LYS A 108 -22.59 6.62 -6.06
CA LYS A 108 -23.21 7.93 -5.83
C LYS A 108 -22.47 8.76 -4.79
N LYS A 109 -22.04 8.14 -3.68
CA LYS A 109 -21.21 8.80 -2.67
C LYS A 109 -19.87 9.28 -3.25
N CYS A 110 -19.24 8.45 -4.08
CA CYS A 110 -18.00 8.80 -4.77
C CYS A 110 -18.18 10.02 -5.69
N LEU A 111 -19.24 10.07 -6.46
CA LEU A 111 -19.55 11.24 -7.31
C LEU A 111 -19.74 12.51 -6.47
N ALA A 112 -20.50 12.43 -5.37
CA ALA A 112 -20.67 13.56 -4.46
C ALA A 112 -19.34 13.99 -3.82
N PHE A 113 -18.48 13.04 -3.46
CA PHE A 113 -17.13 13.32 -2.97
C PHE A 113 -16.29 14.07 -4.02
N LEU A 114 -16.29 13.63 -5.27
CA LEU A 114 -15.54 14.27 -6.35
C LEU A 114 -16.03 15.70 -6.64
N GLU A 115 -17.32 15.96 -6.56
CA GLU A 115 -17.86 17.33 -6.63
C GLU A 115 -17.36 18.19 -5.46
N GLY A 116 -17.35 17.64 -4.23
CA GLY A 116 -16.79 18.34 -3.06
C GLY A 116 -15.29 18.62 -3.20
N VAL A 117 -14.52 17.69 -3.78
CA VAL A 117 -13.10 17.91 -4.10
C VAL A 117 -12.95 19.08 -5.08
N LYS A 118 -13.73 19.07 -6.16
CA LYS A 118 -13.72 20.14 -7.19
C LYS A 118 -14.04 21.50 -6.54
N GLU A 119 -15.10 21.58 -5.77
CA GLU A 119 -15.51 22.85 -5.10
C GLU A 119 -14.42 23.39 -4.18
N LYS A 120 -13.79 22.53 -3.38
CA LYS A 120 -12.73 22.93 -2.43
C LYS A 120 -11.36 23.15 -3.08
N SER A 121 -11.13 22.61 -4.28
CA SER A 121 -9.88 22.79 -5.02
C SER A 121 -9.87 24.03 -5.91
N VAL A 122 -11.01 24.66 -6.17
CA VAL A 122 -11.09 25.95 -6.88
C VAL A 122 -10.65 27.04 -5.91
N ILE A 123 -9.33 27.26 -5.85
CA ILE A 123 -8.77 28.43 -5.18
C ILE A 123 -9.01 29.61 -6.09
N ASN A 124 -9.79 30.59 -5.61
CA ASN A 124 -9.95 31.90 -6.24
C ASN A 124 -8.62 32.69 -6.21
#